data_84ae104862068c21db6d558136d334e2
#
_entry.id   84ae104862068c21db6d558136d334e2
#
_cell.length_a   1.000
_cell.length_b   1.000
_cell.length_c   1.000
_cell.angle_alpha   90.00
_cell.angle_beta   90.00
_cell.angle_gamma   90.00
#
_symmetry.space_group_name_H-M   'P 1'
#
loop_
_entity.id
_entity.type
_entity.pdbx_description
1 polymer ?
#
loop_
_entity_poly.entity_id
_entity_poly.type
_entity_poly.pdbx_seq_one_letter_code
_entity_poly.pdbx_strand_id
1 'polypeptide(L)'
;RILDAAYEAAKGSAKIGTTGKGIGPTYTDKVSRNGMRVGDVLSADFRQIYARAKARHESILRGLGYEYDIAELERKWFEAVEYLKRFNIIDSEYFVNECLAQDKSILAEGAQGTLLDVDFGSYPFVTSSNTVCAGACVGLGIAPNRIGEVYGIFKAYCTRVGSGPFPTELFDETGARMRSIGHEYGAVTGRERRCGWLDLVALKYSIMINGVTQLIMMKSDVMNDFETVKVATEYEVGGERTAHFPYEIGDDLKPVYREFEGWKCDLRDCKSYDDFPAAFKAYVEFIERLSLIHISEPTRQA
;
A
#
# COMPACT_ATOMS: atom_id res chain seq x y z
N ARG A 1 10.01 8.00 15.30
CA ARG A 1 11.11 7.74 14.37
C ARG A 1 12.28 7.05 15.07
N ILE A 2 12.76 7.56 16.19
CA ILE A 2 13.86 6.99 16.97
C ILE A 2 13.46 5.60 17.48
N LEU A 3 12.26 5.42 18.05
CA LEU A 3 11.74 4.10 18.45
C LEU A 3 11.64 3.11 17.28
N ASP A 4 11.25 3.57 16.10
CA ASP A 4 11.19 2.73 14.90
C ASP A 4 12.59 2.18 14.55
N ALA A 5 13.59 3.05 14.58
CA ALA A 5 14.98 2.65 14.37
C ALA A 5 15.50 1.71 15.47
N ALA A 6 15.15 1.99 16.74
CA ALA A 6 15.56 1.15 17.87
C ALA A 6 14.94 -0.26 17.80
N TYR A 7 13.64 -0.35 17.46
CA TYR A 7 12.97 -1.64 17.28
C TYR A 7 13.53 -2.44 16.10
N GLU A 8 13.81 -1.80 14.97
CA GLU A 8 14.44 -2.46 13.85
C GLU A 8 15.87 -2.93 14.20
N ALA A 9 16.64 -2.12 14.92
CA ALA A 9 17.98 -2.51 15.38
C ALA A 9 17.91 -3.73 16.32
N ALA A 10 16.95 -3.76 17.23
CA ALA A 10 16.77 -4.86 18.20
C ALA A 10 16.37 -6.19 17.53
N LYS A 11 15.75 -6.16 16.35
CA LYS A 11 15.35 -7.37 15.59
C LYS A 11 16.52 -8.07 14.89
N GLY A 12 17.68 -7.43 14.74
CA GLY A 12 18.84 -8.01 14.08
C GLY A 12 18.53 -8.48 12.64
N SER A 13 18.67 -9.80 12.38
CA SER A 13 18.37 -10.39 11.06
C SER A 13 16.86 -10.48 10.73
N ALA A 14 15.99 -10.41 11.73
CA ALA A 14 14.53 -10.46 11.56
C ALA A 14 13.89 -9.09 11.26
N LYS A 15 14.64 -8.15 10.71
CA LYS A 15 14.16 -6.82 10.32
C LYS A 15 13.02 -6.93 9.30
N ILE A 16 11.98 -6.13 9.50
CA ILE A 16 10.86 -5.99 8.55
C ILE A 16 11.26 -5.07 7.39
N GLY A 17 12.19 -4.16 7.61
CA GLY A 17 12.61 -3.18 6.62
C GLY A 17 11.68 -1.98 6.55
N THR A 18 11.29 -1.43 7.71
CA THR A 18 10.43 -0.26 7.82
C THR A 18 10.99 0.97 7.10
N THR A 19 10.16 1.97 6.85
CA THR A 19 10.60 3.25 6.26
C THR A 19 11.33 4.16 7.27
N GLY A 20 11.39 3.79 8.55
CA GLY A 20 11.98 4.59 9.61
C GLY A 20 11.25 5.91 9.89
N LYS A 21 9.97 6.02 9.51
CA LYS A 21 9.17 7.24 9.69
C LYS A 21 8.38 7.27 11.00
N GLY A 22 8.43 6.21 11.79
CA GLY A 22 7.79 6.14 13.10
C GLY A 22 6.32 5.75 13.07
N ILE A 23 5.84 5.19 11.96
CA ILE A 23 4.43 4.80 11.80
C ILE A 23 4.06 3.68 12.77
N GLY A 24 4.85 2.61 12.85
CA GLY A 24 4.62 1.49 13.76
C GLY A 24 4.49 1.93 15.23
N PRO A 25 5.49 2.62 15.81
CA PRO A 25 5.39 3.14 17.17
C PRO A 25 4.19 4.07 17.41
N THR A 26 3.80 4.89 16.42
CA THR A 26 2.64 5.78 16.55
C THR A 26 1.33 4.99 16.60
N TYR A 27 1.18 3.94 15.79
CA TYR A 27 0.01 3.05 15.88
C TYR A 27 0.00 2.26 17.19
N THR A 28 1.15 1.80 17.68
CA THR A 28 1.27 1.20 19.01
C THR A 28 0.75 2.14 20.08
N ASP A 29 1.14 3.40 20.05
CA ASP A 29 0.67 4.42 20.99
C ASP A 29 -0.83 4.67 20.87
N LYS A 30 -1.35 4.72 19.65
CA LYS A 30 -2.80 4.86 19.38
C LYS A 30 -3.60 3.73 20.02
N VAL A 31 -3.22 2.47 19.75
CA VAL A 31 -3.94 1.28 20.20
C VAL A 31 -3.80 1.10 21.71
N SER A 32 -2.64 1.39 22.30
CA SER A 32 -2.42 1.39 23.74
C SER A 32 -3.05 2.58 24.47
N ARG A 33 -3.68 3.51 23.75
CA ARG A 33 -4.36 4.72 24.27
C ARG A 33 -3.39 5.69 24.96
N ASN A 34 -2.15 5.71 24.50
CA ASN A 34 -1.10 6.59 25.00
C ASN A 34 -0.66 7.64 23.97
N GLY A 35 -1.24 7.57 22.77
CA GLY A 35 -0.91 8.46 21.67
C GLY A 35 -1.47 9.87 21.87
N MET A 36 -0.74 10.85 21.38
CA MET A 36 -1.22 12.20 21.21
C MET A 36 -2.16 12.29 20.00
N ARG A 37 -3.20 13.10 20.12
CA ARG A 37 -4.13 13.42 19.04
C ARG A 37 -3.82 14.78 18.45
N VAL A 38 -4.22 15.02 17.18
CA VAL A 38 -3.99 16.32 16.54
C VAL A 38 -4.65 17.45 17.34
N GLY A 39 -5.85 17.23 17.89
CA GLY A 39 -6.55 18.21 18.72
C GLY A 39 -5.80 18.62 20.01
N ASP A 40 -4.93 17.73 20.53
CA ASP A 40 -4.15 18.05 21.74
C ASP A 40 -3.23 19.27 21.56
N VAL A 41 -2.85 19.60 20.32
CA VAL A 41 -1.98 20.77 20.06
C VAL A 41 -2.65 22.09 20.40
N LEU A 42 -3.98 22.12 20.51
CA LEU A 42 -4.78 23.27 20.92
C LEU A 42 -5.03 23.30 22.44
N SER A 43 -4.71 22.22 23.15
CA SER A 43 -4.91 22.15 24.61
C SER A 43 -3.93 23.03 25.36
N ALA A 44 -4.40 23.65 26.47
CA ALA A 44 -3.54 24.33 27.41
C ALA A 44 -2.49 23.40 28.03
N ASP A 45 -2.82 22.12 28.15
CA ASP A 45 -1.94 21.08 28.72
C ASP A 45 -1.02 20.42 27.70
N PHE A 46 -0.98 20.90 26.45
CA PHE A 46 -0.22 20.28 25.36
C PHE A 46 1.22 19.91 25.73
N ARG A 47 1.94 20.84 26.40
CA ARG A 47 3.32 20.59 26.83
C ARG A 47 3.44 19.44 27.84
N GLN A 48 2.46 19.29 28.72
CA GLN A 48 2.45 18.21 29.71
C GLN A 48 2.10 16.86 29.04
N ILE A 49 1.16 16.85 28.09
CA ILE A 49 0.80 15.67 27.29
C ILE A 49 2.04 15.17 26.53
N TYR A 50 2.75 16.08 25.88
CA TYR A 50 4.00 15.78 25.19
C TYR A 50 5.07 15.21 26.15
N ALA A 51 5.30 15.86 27.29
CA ALA A 51 6.31 15.43 28.25
C ALA A 51 6.05 14.01 28.78
N ARG A 52 4.78 13.65 29.05
CA ARG A 52 4.41 12.29 29.45
C ARG A 52 4.69 11.25 28.35
N ALA A 53 4.34 11.56 27.11
CA ALA A 53 4.61 10.68 25.97
C ALA A 53 6.13 10.51 25.77
N LYS A 54 6.89 11.59 25.82
CA LYS A 54 8.36 11.59 25.74
C LYS A 54 8.99 10.71 26.82
N ALA A 55 8.64 10.92 28.08
CA ALA A 55 9.20 10.17 29.22
C ALA A 55 8.97 8.66 29.08
N ARG A 56 7.79 8.25 28.59
CA ARG A 56 7.49 6.84 28.30
C ARG A 56 8.40 6.28 27.21
N HIS A 57 8.54 6.99 26.09
CA HIS A 57 9.41 6.57 24.97
C HIS A 57 10.88 6.51 25.41
N GLU A 58 11.34 7.46 26.19
CA GLU A 58 12.70 7.45 26.76
C GLU A 58 12.95 6.24 27.69
N SER A 59 11.93 5.83 28.44
CA SER A 59 12.01 4.61 29.25
C SER A 59 12.18 3.34 28.39
N ILE A 60 11.47 3.25 27.27
CA ILE A 60 11.60 2.14 26.32
C ILE A 60 12.99 2.15 25.69
N LEU A 61 13.49 3.29 25.22
CA LEU A 61 14.80 3.42 24.59
C LEU A 61 15.92 3.03 25.56
N ARG A 62 15.82 3.43 26.83
CA ARG A 62 16.77 2.99 27.89
C ARG A 62 16.73 1.48 28.08
N GLY A 63 15.53 0.87 28.09
CA GLY A 63 15.38 -0.60 28.19
C GLY A 63 16.00 -1.35 27.03
N LEU A 64 16.03 -0.74 25.83
CA LEU A 64 16.68 -1.28 24.64
C LEU A 64 18.17 -0.98 24.55
N GLY A 65 18.74 -0.18 25.47
CA GLY A 65 20.11 0.28 25.39
C GLY A 65 20.42 1.13 24.15
N TYR A 66 19.42 1.84 23.60
CA TYR A 66 19.55 2.58 22.36
C TYR A 66 19.93 4.03 22.63
N GLU A 67 21.11 4.43 22.16
CA GLU A 67 21.59 5.80 22.26
C GLU A 67 20.94 6.70 21.21
N TYR A 68 20.56 7.91 21.58
CA TYR A 68 19.90 8.86 20.70
C TYR A 68 20.12 10.30 21.13
N ASP A 69 20.00 11.23 20.18
CA ASP A 69 19.83 12.66 20.40
C ASP A 69 18.53 13.13 19.75
N ILE A 70 17.69 13.80 20.54
CA ILE A 70 16.39 14.29 20.10
C ILE A 70 16.32 15.82 20.00
N ALA A 71 17.31 16.55 20.52
CA ALA A 71 17.20 17.99 20.75
C ALA A 71 16.79 18.79 19.50
N GLU A 72 17.47 18.57 18.38
CA GLU A 72 17.16 19.26 17.13
C GLU A 72 15.85 18.78 16.49
N LEU A 73 15.54 17.48 16.58
CA LEU A 73 14.27 16.95 16.09
C LEU A 73 13.08 17.48 16.90
N GLU A 74 13.25 17.59 18.23
CA GLU A 74 12.24 18.13 19.13
C GLU A 74 11.98 19.62 18.84
N ARG A 75 13.03 20.41 18.64
CA ARG A 75 12.93 21.82 18.27
C ARG A 75 12.13 21.99 16.99
N LYS A 76 12.52 21.29 15.92
CA LYS A 76 11.81 21.33 14.62
C LYS A 76 10.37 20.84 14.72
N TRP A 77 10.12 19.85 15.57
CA TRP A 77 8.77 19.35 15.77
C TRP A 77 7.86 20.39 16.42
N PHE A 78 8.34 21.12 17.44
CA PHE A 78 7.56 22.19 18.04
C PHE A 78 7.32 23.35 17.07
N GLU A 79 8.28 23.70 16.25
CA GLU A 79 8.09 24.69 15.17
C GLU A 79 7.01 24.23 14.17
N ALA A 80 7.03 22.96 13.79
CA ALA A 80 6.00 22.38 12.93
C ALA A 80 4.61 22.38 13.60
N VAL A 81 4.52 22.16 14.91
CA VAL A 81 3.26 22.24 15.66
C VAL A 81 2.72 23.68 15.65
N GLU A 82 3.56 24.69 15.86
CA GLU A 82 3.12 26.08 15.77
C GLU A 82 2.67 26.46 14.34
N TYR A 83 3.31 25.88 13.33
CA TYR A 83 2.85 26.03 11.95
C TYR A 83 1.51 25.33 11.72
N LEU A 84 1.31 24.12 12.26
CA LEU A 84 0.06 23.35 12.14
C LEU A 84 -1.15 24.13 12.73
N LYS A 85 -0.97 24.88 13.81
CA LYS A 85 -2.04 25.69 14.42
C LYS A 85 -2.60 26.79 13.51
N ARG A 86 -1.94 27.09 12.38
CA ARG A 86 -2.45 28.06 11.39
C ARG A 86 -3.54 27.47 10.51
N PHE A 87 -3.69 26.14 10.50
CA PHE A 87 -4.72 25.46 9.73
C PHE A 87 -5.99 25.28 10.57
N ASN A 88 -7.09 25.07 9.88
CA ASN A 88 -8.35 24.80 10.54
C ASN A 88 -8.36 23.34 11.03
N ILE A 89 -8.22 23.14 12.33
CA ILE A 89 -8.32 21.82 12.98
C ILE A 89 -9.78 21.62 13.35
N ILE A 90 -10.39 20.57 12.81
CA ILE A 90 -11.82 20.29 12.87
C ILE A 90 -12.10 18.91 13.46
N ASP A 91 -13.33 18.71 13.90
CA ASP A 91 -13.91 17.38 14.15
C ASP A 91 -14.30 16.76 12.80
N SER A 92 -13.37 15.98 12.25
CA SER A 92 -13.46 15.51 10.86
C SER A 92 -14.69 14.64 10.59
N GLU A 93 -15.12 13.84 11.56
CA GLU A 93 -16.32 13.00 11.46
C GLU A 93 -17.58 13.84 11.27
N TYR A 94 -17.75 14.96 11.97
CA TYR A 94 -18.88 15.87 11.76
C TYR A 94 -18.81 16.55 10.40
N PHE A 95 -17.66 17.12 10.09
CA PHE A 95 -17.47 17.84 8.83
C PHE A 95 -17.73 16.95 7.60
N VAL A 96 -17.21 15.71 7.61
CA VAL A 96 -17.38 14.79 6.49
C VAL A 96 -18.86 14.35 6.36
N ASN A 97 -19.52 14.01 7.48
CA ASN A 97 -20.92 13.59 7.44
C ASN A 97 -21.87 14.75 7.07
N GLU A 98 -21.59 15.98 7.47
CA GLU A 98 -22.32 17.16 7.02
C GLU A 98 -22.17 17.40 5.51
N CYS A 99 -20.96 17.22 4.96
CA CYS A 99 -20.73 17.27 3.51
C CYS A 99 -21.58 16.22 2.78
N LEU A 100 -21.59 14.98 3.27
CA LEU A 100 -22.40 13.89 2.71
C LEU A 100 -23.91 14.15 2.84
N ALA A 101 -24.36 14.79 3.91
CA ALA A 101 -25.77 15.18 4.09
C ALA A 101 -26.19 16.32 3.12
N GLN A 102 -25.22 17.08 2.61
CA GLN A 102 -25.41 18.12 1.59
C GLN A 102 -25.20 17.61 0.17
N ASP A 103 -25.21 16.29 -0.05
CA ASP A 103 -24.97 15.61 -1.33
C ASP A 103 -23.63 15.99 -2.01
N LYS A 104 -22.62 16.35 -1.21
CA LYS A 104 -21.27 16.57 -1.72
C LYS A 104 -20.57 15.25 -1.97
N SER A 105 -19.85 15.16 -3.10
CA SER A 105 -18.98 14.03 -3.40
C SER A 105 -17.68 14.11 -2.62
N ILE A 106 -17.25 12.98 -2.09
CA ILE A 106 -15.99 12.84 -1.35
C ILE A 106 -15.16 11.75 -2.03
N LEU A 107 -13.93 12.08 -2.40
CA LEU A 107 -12.94 11.12 -2.87
C LEU A 107 -12.01 10.78 -1.71
N ALA A 108 -12.04 9.52 -1.25
CA ALA A 108 -11.12 9.01 -0.24
C ALA A 108 -9.96 8.28 -0.94
N GLU A 109 -8.77 8.81 -0.82
CA GLU A 109 -7.55 8.18 -1.32
C GLU A 109 -6.86 7.42 -0.20
N GLY A 110 -6.70 6.10 -0.38
CA GLY A 110 -5.91 5.24 0.51
C GLY A 110 -4.41 5.35 0.23
N ALA A 111 -3.63 4.67 1.04
CA ALA A 111 -2.19 4.56 0.88
C ALA A 111 -1.73 3.10 0.99
N GLN A 112 -0.51 2.81 0.54
CA GLN A 112 0.14 1.50 0.49
C GLN A 112 -0.57 0.54 -0.48
N GLY A 113 -1.28 -0.48 0.02
CA GLY A 113 -1.99 -1.47 -0.79
C GLY A 113 -2.51 -2.61 0.07
N THR A 114 -3.44 -3.41 -0.46
CA THR A 114 -4.16 -4.45 0.27
C THR A 114 -3.23 -5.44 0.98
N LEU A 115 -2.18 -5.92 0.30
CA LEU A 115 -1.25 -6.89 0.89
C LEU A 115 -0.29 -6.31 1.93
N LEU A 116 -0.37 -5.01 2.19
CA LEU A 116 0.31 -4.32 3.30
C LEU A 116 -0.63 -4.00 4.47
N ASP A 117 -1.91 -4.38 4.40
CA ASP A 117 -2.87 -4.21 5.50
C ASP A 117 -2.43 -5.01 6.73
N VAL A 118 -2.61 -4.43 7.93
CA VAL A 118 -2.15 -5.05 9.18
C VAL A 118 -2.89 -6.35 9.51
N ASP A 119 -4.16 -6.47 9.08
CA ASP A 119 -5.00 -7.64 9.36
C ASP A 119 -5.05 -8.62 8.18
N PHE A 120 -5.09 -8.13 6.94
CA PHE A 120 -5.33 -8.92 5.73
C PHE A 120 -4.13 -9.01 4.80
N GLY A 121 -3.02 -8.36 5.13
CA GLY A 121 -1.80 -8.40 4.33
C GLY A 121 -0.91 -9.61 4.62
N SER A 122 0.27 -9.61 3.99
CA SER A 122 1.29 -10.65 4.14
C SER A 122 2.08 -10.50 5.45
N TYR A 123 1.40 -10.69 6.57
CA TYR A 123 1.98 -10.55 7.92
C TYR A 123 3.22 -11.46 8.10
N PRO A 124 4.30 -11.01 8.77
CA PRO A 124 4.47 -9.71 9.46
C PRO A 124 4.98 -8.57 8.56
N PHE A 125 5.11 -8.77 7.27
CA PHE A 125 5.66 -7.79 6.32
C PHE A 125 4.57 -6.82 5.81
N VAL A 126 3.93 -6.14 6.75
CA VAL A 126 2.81 -5.23 6.55
C VAL A 126 3.09 -3.86 7.15
N THR A 127 2.25 -2.86 6.85
CA THR A 127 2.22 -1.61 7.61
C THR A 127 1.38 -1.79 8.88
N SER A 128 1.46 -0.84 9.79
CA SER A 128 0.71 -0.90 11.07
C SER A 128 -0.72 -0.36 10.98
N SER A 129 -1.21 -0.11 9.78
CA SER A 129 -2.55 0.47 9.54
C SER A 129 -3.40 -0.42 8.67
N ASN A 130 -4.73 -0.22 8.74
CA ASN A 130 -5.65 -0.79 7.77
C ASN A 130 -5.57 -0.01 6.45
N THR A 131 -5.12 -0.67 5.40
CA THR A 131 -4.97 -0.10 4.05
C THR A 131 -6.12 -0.49 3.13
N VAL A 132 -6.98 -1.41 3.57
CA VAL A 132 -8.20 -1.80 2.87
C VAL A 132 -9.28 -0.73 2.94
N CYS A 133 -10.27 -0.81 2.06
CA CYS A 133 -11.36 0.18 1.94
C CYS A 133 -12.06 0.48 3.28
N ALA A 134 -12.24 -0.52 4.14
CA ALA A 134 -12.80 -0.34 5.49
C ALA A 134 -12.03 0.68 6.35
N GLY A 135 -10.72 0.87 6.07
CA GLY A 135 -9.91 1.90 6.71
C GLY A 135 -10.40 3.32 6.49
N ALA A 136 -11.10 3.58 5.37
CA ALA A 136 -11.73 4.86 5.11
C ALA A 136 -12.88 5.14 6.08
N CYS A 137 -13.67 4.14 6.43
CA CYS A 137 -14.76 4.28 7.40
C CYS A 137 -14.24 4.73 8.76
N VAL A 138 -13.21 4.04 9.25
CA VAL A 138 -12.57 4.34 10.55
C VAL A 138 -11.80 5.65 10.52
N GLY A 139 -11.11 5.93 9.40
CA GLY A 139 -10.27 7.13 9.24
C GLY A 139 -11.06 8.43 9.09
N LEU A 140 -12.22 8.37 8.43
CA LEU A 140 -13.09 9.53 8.18
C LEU A 140 -14.26 9.64 9.15
N GLY A 141 -14.55 8.58 9.93
CA GLY A 141 -15.70 8.56 10.82
C GLY A 141 -17.03 8.46 10.08
N ILE A 142 -17.09 7.67 9.00
CA ILE A 142 -18.30 7.47 8.19
C ILE A 142 -18.84 6.06 8.33
N ALA A 143 -20.15 5.90 8.18
CA ALA A 143 -20.79 4.59 8.21
C ALA A 143 -20.43 3.77 6.95
N PRO A 144 -20.27 2.43 7.05
CA PRO A 144 -19.90 1.59 5.90
C PRO A 144 -20.83 1.70 4.70
N ASN A 145 -22.14 1.91 4.93
CA ASN A 145 -23.13 2.08 3.88
C ASN A 145 -23.06 3.44 3.15
N ARG A 146 -22.12 4.30 3.52
CA ARG A 146 -21.82 5.57 2.82
C ARG A 146 -20.69 5.42 1.82
N ILE A 147 -20.03 4.27 1.77
CA ILE A 147 -19.07 3.94 0.71
C ILE A 147 -19.88 3.65 -0.56
N GLY A 148 -19.58 4.39 -1.61
CA GLY A 148 -20.16 4.18 -2.94
C GLY A 148 -19.22 3.33 -3.81
N GLU A 149 -18.71 3.91 -4.91
CA GLU A 149 -17.77 3.24 -5.79
C GLU A 149 -16.40 3.02 -5.13
N VAL A 150 -15.83 1.86 -5.36
CA VAL A 150 -14.50 1.50 -4.90
C VAL A 150 -13.59 1.22 -6.08
N TYR A 151 -12.68 2.14 -6.35
CA TYR A 151 -11.72 2.03 -7.44
C TYR A 151 -10.48 1.28 -7.00
N GLY A 152 -10.25 0.09 -7.57
CA GLY A 152 -9.05 -0.70 -7.36
C GLY A 152 -7.96 -0.32 -8.36
N ILE A 153 -6.92 0.37 -7.92
CA ILE A 153 -5.79 0.73 -8.78
C ILE A 153 -4.75 -0.38 -8.70
N PHE A 154 -4.38 -0.95 -9.84
CA PHE A 154 -3.35 -1.97 -9.93
C PHE A 154 -2.43 -1.75 -11.14
N LYS A 155 -1.25 -2.33 -11.12
CA LYS A 155 -0.34 -2.31 -12.28
C LYS A 155 -0.55 -3.56 -13.11
N ALA A 156 -0.26 -3.48 -14.40
CA ALA A 156 -0.26 -4.65 -15.28
C ALA A 156 0.80 -5.73 -14.91
N TYR A 157 1.60 -5.48 -13.90
CA TYR A 157 2.58 -6.37 -13.27
C TYR A 157 2.65 -6.08 -11.76
N CYS A 158 3.30 -6.93 -10.98
CA CYS A 158 3.42 -6.76 -9.54
C CYS A 158 4.73 -6.12 -9.12
N THR A 159 4.70 -5.35 -8.03
CA THR A 159 5.91 -4.78 -7.40
C THR A 159 5.85 -4.88 -5.89
N ARG A 160 7.01 -5.05 -5.25
CA ARG A 160 7.13 -5.03 -3.79
C ARG A 160 8.37 -4.27 -3.35
N VAL A 161 8.27 -3.50 -2.28
CA VAL A 161 9.42 -2.88 -1.58
C VAL A 161 9.68 -3.62 -0.29
N GLY A 162 10.95 -3.89 0.01
CA GLY A 162 11.36 -4.53 1.25
C GLY A 162 11.15 -6.05 1.26
N SER A 163 11.24 -6.61 2.45
CA SER A 163 11.15 -8.05 2.68
C SER A 163 9.72 -8.59 2.57
N GLY A 164 9.59 -9.90 2.67
CA GLY A 164 8.33 -10.61 2.64
C GLY A 164 8.07 -11.36 1.33
N PRO A 165 7.04 -12.19 1.32
CA PRO A 165 6.75 -13.08 0.20
C PRO A 165 6.33 -12.31 -1.05
N PHE A 166 6.72 -12.84 -2.20
CA PHE A 166 6.35 -12.31 -3.50
C PHE A 166 6.30 -13.47 -4.53
N PRO A 167 5.18 -14.20 -4.62
CA PRO A 167 5.08 -15.43 -5.40
C PRO A 167 5.51 -15.31 -6.85
N THR A 168 5.22 -14.19 -7.49
CA THR A 168 5.49 -13.97 -8.93
C THR A 168 6.79 -13.20 -9.18
N GLU A 169 7.66 -13.02 -8.18
CA GLU A 169 8.92 -12.30 -8.32
C GLU A 169 9.82 -12.88 -9.40
N LEU A 170 10.47 -12.00 -10.14
CA LEU A 170 11.42 -12.32 -11.20
C LEU A 170 12.83 -11.89 -10.80
N PHE A 171 13.74 -12.86 -10.82
CA PHE A 171 15.15 -12.66 -10.49
C PHE A 171 16.05 -12.57 -11.73
N ASP A 172 15.43 -12.60 -12.90
CA ASP A 172 16.08 -12.60 -14.21
C ASP A 172 16.10 -11.20 -14.85
N GLU A 173 16.58 -11.15 -16.11
CA GLU A 173 16.62 -9.94 -16.90
C GLU A 173 15.23 -9.32 -17.11
N THR A 174 14.16 -10.12 -17.13
CA THR A 174 12.78 -9.65 -17.30
C THR A 174 12.37 -8.75 -16.12
N GLY A 175 12.65 -9.20 -14.89
CA GLY A 175 12.42 -8.40 -13.69
C GLY A 175 13.24 -7.11 -13.64
N ALA A 176 14.51 -7.19 -14.10
CA ALA A 176 15.38 -6.02 -14.18
C ALA A 176 14.87 -5.01 -15.22
N ARG A 177 14.38 -5.47 -16.37
CA ARG A 177 13.78 -4.61 -17.41
C ARG A 177 12.48 -3.95 -16.90
N MET A 178 11.58 -4.68 -16.24
CA MET A 178 10.38 -4.10 -15.63
C MET A 178 10.75 -2.98 -14.66
N ARG A 179 11.75 -3.18 -13.81
CA ARG A 179 12.21 -2.16 -12.85
C ARG A 179 12.75 -0.93 -13.55
N SER A 180 13.60 -1.10 -14.53
CA SER A 180 14.25 -0.01 -15.25
C SER A 180 13.24 0.82 -16.06
N ILE A 181 12.43 0.18 -16.91
CA ILE A 181 11.44 0.85 -17.76
C ILE A 181 10.34 1.48 -16.90
N GLY A 182 9.88 0.75 -15.88
CA GLY A 182 8.83 1.20 -14.96
C GLY A 182 9.29 2.23 -13.94
N HIS A 183 10.59 2.58 -13.87
CA HIS A 183 11.16 3.44 -12.83
C HIS A 183 10.73 2.99 -11.42
N GLU A 184 10.83 1.67 -11.16
CA GLU A 184 10.33 1.06 -9.94
C GLU A 184 11.30 1.25 -8.77
N TYR A 185 11.25 2.45 -8.19
CA TYR A 185 12.01 2.86 -7.01
C TYR A 185 11.08 3.46 -5.97
N GLY A 186 11.41 3.28 -4.70
CA GLY A 186 10.61 3.83 -3.59
C GLY A 186 10.71 5.36 -3.56
N ALA A 187 9.57 6.07 -3.67
CA ALA A 187 9.55 7.52 -3.71
C ALA A 187 10.22 8.20 -2.48
N VAL A 188 10.13 7.57 -1.30
CA VAL A 188 10.68 8.12 -0.04
C VAL A 188 12.08 7.63 0.25
N THR A 189 12.39 6.37 -0.09
CA THR A 189 13.63 5.70 0.30
C THR A 189 14.60 5.51 -0.85
N GLY A 190 14.17 5.70 -2.10
CA GLY A 190 14.95 5.39 -3.30
C GLY A 190 15.26 3.89 -3.49
N ARG A 191 14.76 3.01 -2.58
CA ARG A 191 15.02 1.56 -2.69
C ARG A 191 14.42 0.99 -3.96
N GLU A 192 15.16 0.10 -4.61
CA GLU A 192 14.66 -0.69 -5.73
C GLU A 192 13.45 -1.51 -5.30
N ARG A 193 12.43 -1.53 -6.16
CA ARG A 193 11.30 -2.43 -6.02
C ARG A 193 11.62 -3.76 -6.69
N ARG A 194 11.25 -4.83 -6.02
CA ARG A 194 11.18 -6.16 -6.59
C ARG A 194 10.04 -6.17 -7.61
N CYS A 195 10.23 -6.80 -8.76
CA CYS A 195 9.24 -6.83 -9.84
C CYS A 195 8.89 -8.26 -10.20
N GLY A 196 7.67 -8.49 -10.64
CA GLY A 196 7.19 -9.81 -11.03
C GLY A 196 5.94 -9.74 -11.89
N TRP A 197 5.55 -10.87 -12.49
CA TRP A 197 4.34 -10.95 -13.29
C TRP A 197 3.09 -10.64 -12.48
N LEU A 198 2.01 -10.26 -13.16
CA LEU A 198 0.73 -10.04 -12.50
C LEU A 198 0.28 -11.29 -11.75
N ASP A 199 -0.06 -11.12 -10.49
CA ASP A 199 -0.62 -12.13 -9.61
C ASP A 199 -2.14 -11.94 -9.51
N LEU A 200 -2.87 -12.72 -10.30
CA LEU A 200 -4.32 -12.62 -10.34
C LEU A 200 -4.99 -13.23 -9.11
N VAL A 201 -4.33 -14.18 -8.43
CA VAL A 201 -4.81 -14.72 -7.14
C VAL A 201 -4.83 -13.60 -6.10
N ALA A 202 -3.72 -12.87 -5.97
CA ALA A 202 -3.60 -11.72 -5.08
C ALA A 202 -4.53 -10.57 -5.47
N LEU A 203 -4.73 -10.32 -6.78
CA LEU A 203 -5.65 -9.29 -7.26
C LEU A 203 -7.10 -9.64 -6.92
N LYS A 204 -7.55 -10.87 -7.15
CA LYS A 204 -8.90 -11.34 -6.78
C LYS A 204 -9.15 -11.27 -5.29
N TYR A 205 -8.16 -11.67 -4.48
CA TYR A 205 -8.21 -11.50 -3.04
C TYR A 205 -8.38 -10.02 -2.65
N SER A 206 -7.61 -9.13 -3.28
CA SER A 206 -7.70 -7.69 -3.03
C SER A 206 -9.06 -7.11 -3.42
N ILE A 207 -9.62 -7.53 -4.56
CA ILE A 207 -10.96 -7.14 -5.00
C ILE A 207 -12.01 -7.55 -3.97
N MET A 208 -11.96 -8.78 -3.49
CA MET A 208 -12.90 -9.34 -2.52
C MET A 208 -12.86 -8.57 -1.19
N ILE A 209 -11.66 -8.36 -0.63
CA ILE A 209 -11.49 -7.70 0.68
C ILE A 209 -11.92 -6.23 0.65
N ASN A 210 -11.72 -5.55 -0.47
CA ASN A 210 -12.04 -4.12 -0.59
C ASN A 210 -13.45 -3.85 -1.14
N GLY A 211 -14.13 -4.86 -1.69
CA GLY A 211 -15.38 -4.66 -2.39
C GLY A 211 -15.21 -3.78 -3.64
N VAL A 212 -14.13 -3.99 -4.39
CA VAL A 212 -13.82 -3.19 -5.59
C VAL A 212 -14.95 -3.31 -6.61
N THR A 213 -15.43 -2.18 -7.08
CA THR A 213 -16.49 -2.08 -8.10
C THR A 213 -15.93 -1.79 -9.49
N GLN A 214 -14.78 -1.14 -9.57
CA GLN A 214 -14.10 -0.81 -10.82
C GLN A 214 -12.59 -0.98 -10.66
N LEU A 215 -11.93 -1.44 -11.73
CA LEU A 215 -10.47 -1.58 -11.77
C LEU A 215 -9.84 -0.54 -12.71
N ILE A 216 -8.71 0.01 -12.29
CA ILE A 216 -7.88 0.89 -13.12
C ILE A 216 -6.51 0.25 -13.28
N MET A 217 -6.20 -0.19 -14.50
CA MET A 217 -4.90 -0.77 -14.83
C MET A 217 -3.89 0.33 -15.14
N MET A 218 -2.74 0.26 -14.49
CA MET A 218 -1.65 1.20 -14.66
C MET A 218 -0.41 0.51 -15.24
N LYS A 219 0.44 1.30 -15.93
CA LYS A 219 1.79 0.89 -16.36
C LYS A 219 1.84 -0.33 -17.29
N SER A 220 0.84 -0.55 -18.10
CA SER A 220 0.87 -1.58 -19.14
C SER A 220 1.89 -1.29 -20.23
N ASP A 221 2.24 -0.01 -20.44
CA ASP A 221 3.27 0.50 -21.34
C ASP A 221 4.68 -0.01 -21.01
N VAL A 222 4.94 -0.37 -19.75
CA VAL A 222 6.23 -0.96 -19.32
C VAL A 222 6.55 -2.28 -20.05
N MET A 223 5.53 -2.98 -20.50
CA MET A 223 5.65 -4.28 -21.18
C MET A 223 5.50 -4.17 -22.72
N ASN A 224 5.53 -2.98 -23.30
CA ASN A 224 5.34 -2.75 -24.74
C ASN A 224 6.21 -3.64 -25.64
N ASP A 225 7.46 -3.87 -25.25
CA ASP A 225 8.46 -4.61 -26.05
C ASP A 225 8.68 -6.06 -25.60
N PHE A 226 7.82 -6.59 -24.71
CA PHE A 226 7.95 -7.96 -24.23
C PHE A 226 7.43 -8.96 -25.28
N GLU A 227 8.15 -10.07 -25.43
CA GLU A 227 7.72 -11.16 -26.34
C GLU A 227 6.51 -11.91 -25.76
N THR A 228 6.57 -12.16 -24.46
CA THR A 228 5.56 -12.91 -23.71
C THR A 228 5.26 -12.18 -22.41
N VAL A 229 3.98 -12.13 -22.07
CA VAL A 229 3.49 -11.61 -20.80
C VAL A 229 2.78 -12.74 -20.06
N LYS A 230 3.01 -12.86 -18.74
CA LYS A 230 2.44 -13.94 -17.94
C LYS A 230 1.56 -13.41 -16.83
N VAL A 231 0.54 -14.21 -16.48
CA VAL A 231 -0.37 -13.94 -15.35
C VAL A 231 -0.44 -15.20 -14.50
N ALA A 232 -0.16 -15.07 -13.19
CA ALA A 232 -0.39 -16.16 -12.27
C ALA A 232 -1.88 -16.30 -11.98
N THR A 233 -2.47 -17.44 -12.27
CA THR A 233 -3.91 -17.72 -12.13
C THR A 233 -4.23 -18.59 -10.93
N GLU A 234 -3.25 -19.37 -10.49
CA GLU A 234 -3.32 -20.29 -9.37
C GLU A 234 -1.94 -20.36 -8.70
N TYR A 235 -1.90 -20.95 -7.51
CA TYR A 235 -0.68 -21.41 -6.87
C TYR A 235 -0.66 -22.94 -6.75
N GLU A 236 0.52 -23.51 -6.78
CA GLU A 236 0.77 -24.90 -6.41
C GLU A 236 1.50 -24.91 -5.06
N VAL A 237 0.91 -25.57 -4.05
CA VAL A 237 1.44 -25.72 -2.70
C VAL A 237 1.32 -27.18 -2.30
N GLY A 238 2.43 -27.83 -1.93
CA GLY A 238 2.41 -29.23 -1.56
C GLY A 238 1.92 -30.21 -2.66
N GLY A 239 1.97 -29.78 -3.93
CA GLY A 239 1.47 -30.55 -5.07
C GLY A 239 -0.01 -30.36 -5.38
N GLU A 240 -0.72 -29.55 -4.60
CA GLU A 240 -2.11 -29.20 -4.85
C GLU A 240 -2.23 -27.79 -5.43
N ARG A 241 -3.19 -27.57 -6.33
CA ARG A 241 -3.48 -26.27 -6.92
C ARG A 241 -4.56 -25.53 -6.15
N THR A 242 -4.36 -24.23 -5.95
CA THR A 242 -5.33 -23.36 -5.31
C THR A 242 -5.42 -22.01 -6.00
N ALA A 243 -6.65 -21.47 -6.10
CA ALA A 243 -6.92 -20.09 -6.51
C ALA A 243 -7.18 -19.17 -5.31
N HIS A 244 -6.97 -19.66 -4.09
CA HIS A 244 -7.09 -18.87 -2.87
C HIS A 244 -5.73 -18.34 -2.44
N PHE A 245 -5.71 -17.06 -2.01
CA PHE A 245 -4.53 -16.45 -1.41
C PHE A 245 -4.28 -17.09 -0.04
N PRO A 246 -3.15 -17.79 0.19
CA PRO A 246 -2.94 -18.55 1.41
C PRO A 246 -2.52 -17.65 2.57
N TYR A 247 -2.79 -18.10 3.78
CA TYR A 247 -2.31 -17.44 5.00
C TYR A 247 -0.78 -17.49 5.12
N GLU A 248 -0.20 -18.65 4.89
CA GLU A 248 1.25 -18.83 4.80
C GLU A 248 1.70 -18.89 3.35
N ILE A 249 2.70 -18.06 3.04
CA ILE A 249 3.34 -18.04 1.73
C ILE A 249 4.78 -18.52 1.95
N GLY A 250 4.95 -19.84 1.89
CA GLY A 250 6.23 -20.52 2.05
C GLY A 250 7.05 -20.57 0.75
N ASP A 251 8.27 -21.07 0.86
CA ASP A 251 9.19 -21.23 -0.29
C ASP A 251 8.74 -22.34 -1.26
N ASP A 252 7.83 -23.20 -0.84
CA ASP A 252 7.23 -24.29 -1.65
C ASP A 252 6.09 -23.81 -2.54
N LEU A 253 5.57 -22.58 -2.31
CA LEU A 253 4.53 -22.01 -3.14
C LEU A 253 5.08 -21.63 -4.52
N LYS A 254 4.47 -22.17 -5.58
CA LYS A 254 4.83 -21.88 -6.97
C LYS A 254 3.64 -21.30 -7.72
N PRO A 255 3.81 -20.15 -8.41
CA PRO A 255 2.76 -19.59 -9.25
C PRO A 255 2.56 -20.45 -10.52
N VAL A 256 1.31 -20.68 -10.87
CA VAL A 256 0.91 -21.34 -12.13
C VAL A 256 0.51 -20.25 -13.11
N TYR A 257 1.24 -20.17 -14.21
CA TYR A 257 1.10 -19.07 -15.17
C TYR A 257 0.23 -19.45 -16.38
N ARG A 258 -0.56 -18.48 -16.83
CA ARG A 258 -1.03 -18.36 -18.18
C ARG A 258 -0.15 -17.38 -18.95
N GLU A 259 0.24 -17.76 -20.15
CA GLU A 259 1.06 -16.95 -21.06
C GLU A 259 0.20 -16.26 -22.12
N PHE A 260 0.60 -15.04 -22.48
CA PHE A 260 0.03 -14.21 -23.52
C PHE A 260 1.14 -13.74 -24.45
N GLU A 261 0.82 -13.60 -25.72
CA GLU A 261 1.67 -12.91 -26.67
C GLU A 261 1.84 -11.43 -26.24
N GLY A 262 3.05 -10.92 -26.34
CA GLY A 262 3.31 -9.50 -26.12
C GLY A 262 2.73 -8.64 -27.24
N TRP A 263 2.31 -7.44 -26.89
CA TRP A 263 1.59 -6.56 -27.85
C TRP A 263 2.46 -5.77 -28.80
N LYS A 264 3.78 -5.66 -28.56
CA LYS A 264 4.75 -5.03 -29.46
C LYS A 264 4.34 -3.67 -30.02
N CYS A 265 3.70 -2.87 -29.20
CA CYS A 265 3.13 -1.59 -29.58
C CYS A 265 3.31 -0.58 -28.44
N ASP A 266 3.61 0.66 -28.77
CA ASP A 266 3.55 1.73 -27.77
C ASP A 266 2.09 2.10 -27.49
N LEU A 267 1.59 1.62 -26.36
CA LEU A 267 0.19 1.86 -25.96
C LEU A 267 -0.14 3.33 -25.75
N ARG A 268 0.86 4.21 -25.61
CA ARG A 268 0.65 5.68 -25.51
C ARG A 268 0.12 6.30 -26.79
N ASP A 269 0.30 5.64 -27.91
CA ASP A 269 -0.20 6.08 -29.21
C ASP A 269 -1.69 5.75 -29.42
N CYS A 270 -2.24 4.79 -28.67
CA CYS A 270 -3.65 4.42 -28.70
C CYS A 270 -4.50 5.49 -28.03
N LYS A 271 -5.60 5.89 -28.67
CA LYS A 271 -6.49 6.96 -28.20
C LYS A 271 -7.84 6.44 -27.71
N SER A 272 -8.20 5.24 -28.14
CA SER A 272 -9.43 4.55 -27.77
C SER A 272 -9.14 3.07 -27.54
N TYR A 273 -10.09 2.36 -26.94
CA TYR A 273 -9.99 0.90 -26.76
C TYR A 273 -9.82 0.16 -28.09
N ASP A 274 -10.46 0.67 -29.15
CA ASP A 274 -10.40 0.04 -30.48
C ASP A 274 -9.00 0.07 -31.10
N ASP A 275 -8.18 1.04 -30.73
CA ASP A 275 -6.80 1.20 -31.22
C ASP A 275 -5.84 0.19 -30.60
N PHE A 276 -6.21 -0.44 -29.49
CA PHE A 276 -5.31 -1.39 -28.81
C PHE A 276 -5.06 -2.66 -29.64
N PRO A 277 -3.82 -3.18 -29.62
CA PRO A 277 -3.48 -4.45 -30.25
C PRO A 277 -4.33 -5.60 -29.71
N ALA A 278 -4.65 -6.57 -30.57
CA ALA A 278 -5.44 -7.74 -30.19
C ALA A 278 -4.82 -8.52 -29.00
N ALA A 279 -3.49 -8.60 -28.94
CA ALA A 279 -2.78 -9.24 -27.82
C ALA A 279 -3.03 -8.52 -26.48
N PHE A 280 -3.02 -7.18 -26.47
CA PHE A 280 -3.32 -6.40 -25.27
C PHE A 280 -4.79 -6.53 -24.86
N LYS A 281 -5.73 -6.45 -25.82
CA LYS A 281 -7.16 -6.70 -25.56
C LYS A 281 -7.39 -8.08 -24.94
N ALA A 282 -6.77 -9.12 -25.49
CA ALA A 282 -6.87 -10.48 -24.95
C ALA A 282 -6.36 -10.58 -23.50
N TYR A 283 -5.30 -9.84 -23.16
CA TYR A 283 -4.76 -9.75 -21.80
C TYR A 283 -5.76 -9.06 -20.86
N VAL A 284 -6.30 -7.92 -21.24
CA VAL A 284 -7.28 -7.14 -20.45
C VAL A 284 -8.56 -7.95 -20.25
N GLU A 285 -9.16 -8.46 -21.31
CA GLU A 285 -10.41 -9.25 -21.28
C GLU A 285 -10.27 -10.51 -20.43
N PHE A 286 -9.08 -11.13 -20.43
CA PHE A 286 -8.81 -12.27 -19.56
C PHE A 286 -8.85 -11.90 -18.09
N ILE A 287 -8.24 -10.77 -17.71
CA ILE A 287 -8.24 -10.28 -16.34
C ILE A 287 -9.66 -9.92 -15.92
N GLU A 288 -10.42 -9.18 -16.75
CA GLU A 288 -11.82 -8.83 -16.48
C GLU A 288 -12.68 -10.08 -16.25
N ARG A 289 -12.60 -11.06 -17.14
CA ARG A 289 -13.38 -12.29 -17.03
C ARG A 289 -13.11 -13.06 -15.74
N LEU A 290 -11.86 -13.10 -15.27
CA LEU A 290 -11.49 -13.84 -14.06
C LEU A 290 -11.64 -13.03 -12.78
N SER A 291 -11.56 -11.72 -12.85
CA SER A 291 -11.81 -10.81 -11.71
C SER A 291 -13.30 -10.52 -11.53
N LEU A 292 -14.12 -10.71 -12.56
CA LEU A 292 -15.53 -10.35 -12.65
C LEU A 292 -15.77 -8.83 -12.50
N ILE A 293 -14.76 -8.02 -12.72
CA ILE A 293 -14.80 -6.56 -12.64
C ILE A 293 -14.33 -5.96 -13.96
N HIS A 294 -15.07 -4.97 -14.47
CA HIS A 294 -14.67 -4.23 -15.66
C HIS A 294 -13.44 -3.35 -15.35
N ILE A 295 -12.46 -3.38 -16.25
CA ILE A 295 -11.27 -2.55 -16.18
C ILE A 295 -11.55 -1.28 -16.98
N SER A 296 -11.67 -0.15 -16.31
CA SER A 296 -11.73 1.15 -16.96
C SER A 296 -10.47 1.37 -17.79
N GLU A 297 -10.61 2.03 -18.95
CA GLU A 297 -9.52 2.26 -19.89
C GLU A 297 -8.24 2.74 -19.18
N PRO A 298 -7.05 2.23 -19.57
CA PRO A 298 -5.79 2.67 -18.98
C PRO A 298 -5.66 4.18 -19.13
N THR A 299 -5.76 4.87 -18.00
CA THR A 299 -5.60 6.33 -18.00
C THR A 299 -4.17 6.69 -18.34
N ARG A 300 -3.97 7.63 -19.26
CA ARG A 300 -2.67 8.26 -19.50
C ARG A 300 -2.16 8.84 -18.19
N GLN A 301 -0.94 8.50 -17.82
CA GLN A 301 -0.22 9.31 -16.84
C GLN A 301 -0.01 10.69 -17.44
N ALA A 302 -0.59 11.71 -16.80
CA ALA A 302 -0.27 13.10 -17.07
C ALA A 302 1.12 13.44 -16.56
#